data_3b4b301f0709de0fa4a5dd35a25bcb85
#
_entry.id   3b4b301f0709de0fa4a5dd35a25bcb85
#
_cell.length_a   1.000
_cell.length_b   1.000
_cell.length_c   1.000
_cell.angle_alpha   90.00
_cell.angle_beta   90.00
_cell.angle_gamma   90.00
#
_symmetry.space_group_name_H-M   'P 1'
#
loop_
_entity.id
_entity.type
_entity.pdbx_description
1 polymer ?
#
loop_
_entity_poly.entity_id
_entity_poly.type
_entity_poly.pdbx_seq_one_letter_code
_entity_poly.pdbx_strand_id
1 'polypeptide(L)'
;MKINRQRFESLMHELIDENPLACQGILSILRIEYTDQVPSLAVSLEEPPRLLINLDFLIEHTTQEIHVKSVLLHEFLHVLLNHTEQFKQMDRATNIALDAIINHIIHRSQGEDYSEFFRIYYQGQKGYASLLRPDPHGTTTDDRTLERLHLDLLSGSVVVDDLLDLVREIRKEEPAPLQLAPGLPG
;
A
#
# COMPACT_ATOMS: atom_id res chain seq x y z
N MET A 1 -7.02 20.06 -4.47
CA MET A 1 -5.78 20.57 -3.79
C MET A 1 -4.70 20.76 -4.85
N LYS A 2 -3.81 21.76 -4.73
CA LYS A 2 -2.67 21.90 -5.64
C LYS A 2 -1.40 21.38 -4.93
N ILE A 3 -0.97 20.19 -5.30
CA ILE A 3 0.32 19.63 -4.88
C ILE A 3 1.36 19.97 -5.95
N ASN A 4 2.46 20.56 -5.54
CA ASN A 4 3.68 20.69 -6.32
C ASN A 4 4.85 20.10 -5.52
N ARG A 5 6.00 20.00 -6.13
CA ARG A 5 7.19 19.42 -5.50
C ARG A 5 7.54 20.07 -4.15
N GLN A 6 7.52 21.39 -4.07
CA GLN A 6 7.85 22.10 -2.83
C GLN A 6 6.86 21.78 -1.69
N ARG A 7 5.53 21.74 -1.99
CA ARG A 7 4.53 21.41 -0.97
C ARG A 7 4.63 19.94 -0.56
N PHE A 8 4.90 19.04 -1.51
CA PHE A 8 5.14 17.63 -1.21
C PHE A 8 6.34 17.45 -0.26
N GLU A 9 7.47 18.09 -0.54
CA GLU A 9 8.66 18.06 0.33
C GLU A 9 8.35 18.61 1.74
N SER A 10 7.56 19.69 1.84
CA SER A 10 7.10 20.22 3.13
C SER A 10 6.25 19.21 3.90
N LEU A 11 5.27 18.57 3.24
CA LEU A 11 4.41 17.55 3.87
C LEU A 11 5.21 16.32 4.32
N MET A 12 6.23 15.93 3.56
CA MET A 12 7.12 14.85 3.94
C MET A 12 7.91 15.20 5.21
N HIS A 13 8.46 16.42 5.30
CA HIS A 13 9.15 16.87 6.52
C HIS A 13 8.20 16.96 7.72
N GLU A 14 7.00 17.51 7.54
CA GLU A 14 5.97 17.53 8.57
C GLU A 14 5.65 16.10 9.07
N LEU A 15 5.46 15.14 8.15
CA LEU A 15 5.19 13.74 8.50
C LEU A 15 6.35 13.11 9.29
N ILE A 16 7.60 13.37 8.91
CA ILE A 16 8.79 12.87 9.60
C ILE A 16 8.88 13.43 11.02
N ASP A 17 8.58 14.72 11.19
CA ASP A 17 8.65 15.40 12.49
C ASP A 17 7.52 14.92 13.43
N GLU A 18 6.35 14.63 12.88
CA GLU A 18 5.16 14.22 13.63
C GLU A 18 5.11 12.71 13.94
N ASN A 19 5.83 11.88 13.14
CA ASN A 19 5.65 10.43 13.17
C ASN A 19 6.99 9.66 13.24
N PRO A 20 7.30 9.02 14.41
CA PRO A 20 8.54 8.26 14.59
C PRO A 20 8.71 7.09 13.59
N LEU A 21 7.60 6.46 13.13
CA LEU A 21 7.66 5.39 12.13
C LEU A 21 8.07 5.94 10.77
N ALA A 22 7.54 7.11 10.39
CA ALA A 22 7.95 7.79 9.16
C ALA A 22 9.43 8.19 9.21
N CYS A 23 9.90 8.69 10.35
CA CYS A 23 11.30 9.03 10.56
C CYS A 23 12.21 7.80 10.35
N GLN A 24 11.87 6.66 10.90
CA GLN A 24 12.64 5.42 10.72
C GLN A 24 12.63 4.94 9.26
N GLY A 25 11.49 5.02 8.58
CA GLY A 25 11.36 4.66 7.16
C GLY A 25 12.26 5.52 6.27
N ILE A 26 12.19 6.84 6.42
CA ILE A 26 12.97 7.77 5.58
C ILE A 26 14.48 7.64 5.78
N LEU A 27 14.95 7.29 6.98
CA LEU A 27 16.38 7.09 7.25
C LEU A 27 16.99 5.96 6.40
N SER A 28 16.17 5.03 5.93
CA SER A 28 16.60 3.94 5.04
C SER A 28 16.58 4.35 3.56
N ILE A 29 15.96 5.49 3.21
CA ILE A 29 15.83 5.99 1.84
C ILE A 29 16.91 7.04 1.60
N LEU A 30 17.88 6.74 0.72
CA LEU A 30 18.99 7.66 0.44
C LEU A 30 18.71 8.64 -0.71
N ARG A 31 17.68 8.40 -1.53
CA ARG A 31 17.39 9.21 -2.71
C ARG A 31 15.89 9.33 -2.98
N ILE A 32 15.47 10.54 -3.32
CA ILE A 32 14.11 10.85 -3.77
C ILE A 32 14.18 11.19 -5.25
N GLU A 33 13.34 10.56 -6.06
CA GLU A 33 13.28 10.75 -7.49
C GLU A 33 11.83 10.99 -7.96
N TYR A 34 11.61 12.07 -8.69
CA TYR A 34 10.31 12.38 -9.28
C TYR A 34 10.26 11.78 -10.68
N THR A 35 9.25 10.94 -10.95
CA THR A 35 9.15 10.18 -12.20
C THR A 35 7.70 9.81 -12.50
N ASP A 36 7.38 9.64 -13.77
CA ASP A 36 6.11 9.09 -14.26
C ASP A 36 6.18 7.58 -14.59
N GLN A 37 7.35 6.96 -14.35
CA GLN A 37 7.57 5.54 -14.63
C GLN A 37 6.89 4.60 -13.62
N VAL A 38 6.44 5.12 -12.49
CA VAL A 38 5.66 4.37 -11.51
C VAL A 38 4.22 4.87 -11.49
N PRO A 39 3.23 3.97 -11.25
CA PRO A 39 1.82 4.37 -11.28
C PRO A 39 1.44 5.31 -10.12
N SER A 40 2.14 5.22 -8.99
CA SER A 40 1.89 5.99 -7.77
C SER A 40 3.21 6.43 -7.14
N LEU A 41 3.44 6.08 -5.89
CA LEU A 41 4.74 6.11 -5.24
C LEU A 41 5.27 4.67 -5.16
N ALA A 42 6.58 4.53 -5.06
CA ALA A 42 7.21 3.22 -4.86
C ALA A 42 8.59 3.36 -4.23
N VAL A 43 8.99 2.38 -3.45
CA VAL A 43 10.38 2.24 -3.02
C VAL A 43 11.07 1.24 -3.93
N SER A 44 12.23 1.62 -4.51
CA SER A 44 12.99 0.73 -5.38
C SER A 44 13.63 -0.42 -4.59
N LEU A 45 13.75 -1.59 -5.25
CA LEU A 45 14.45 -2.76 -4.71
C LEU A 45 15.98 -2.67 -4.85
N GLU A 46 16.50 -1.54 -5.33
CA GLU A 46 17.94 -1.31 -5.50
C GLU A 46 18.60 -0.93 -4.18
N GLU A 47 19.87 -1.20 -4.05
CA GLU A 47 20.69 -0.71 -2.94
C GLU A 47 21.60 0.44 -3.43
N PRO A 48 21.47 1.63 -2.85
CA PRO A 48 20.54 2.04 -1.78
C PRO A 48 19.12 2.27 -2.30
N PRO A 49 18.10 2.03 -1.45
CA PRO A 49 16.70 2.22 -1.85
C PRO A 49 16.40 3.67 -2.22
N ARG A 50 15.56 3.85 -3.24
CA ARG A 50 15.09 5.15 -3.71
C ARG A 50 13.58 5.24 -3.55
N LEU A 51 13.09 6.40 -3.10
CA LEU A 51 11.66 6.73 -3.15
C LEU A 51 11.36 7.35 -4.52
N LEU A 52 10.57 6.66 -5.32
CA LEU A 52 10.08 7.10 -6.63
C LEU A 52 8.71 7.75 -6.42
N ILE A 53 8.50 8.94 -6.97
CA ILE A 53 7.32 9.75 -6.72
C ILE A 53 6.69 10.17 -8.04
N ASN A 54 5.45 9.71 -8.27
CA ASN A 54 4.60 10.22 -9.32
C ASN A 54 3.70 11.34 -8.76
N LEU A 55 4.04 12.60 -9.02
CA LEU A 55 3.26 13.73 -8.53
C LEU A 55 1.88 13.83 -9.17
N ASP A 56 1.72 13.39 -10.42
CA ASP A 56 0.43 13.42 -11.12
C ASP A 56 -0.58 12.50 -10.45
N PHE A 57 -0.12 11.34 -9.95
CA PHE A 57 -0.95 10.46 -9.13
C PHE A 57 -1.49 11.17 -7.88
N LEU A 58 -0.63 11.89 -7.16
CA LEU A 58 -1.06 12.61 -5.97
C LEU A 58 -2.03 13.74 -6.30
N ILE A 59 -1.80 14.47 -7.40
CA ILE A 59 -2.69 15.54 -7.87
C ILE A 59 -4.08 14.98 -8.21
N GLU A 60 -4.14 13.83 -8.85
CA GLU A 60 -5.39 13.21 -9.31
C GLU A 60 -6.18 12.56 -8.17
N HIS A 61 -5.49 11.87 -7.24
CA HIS A 61 -6.13 10.98 -6.27
C HIS A 61 -6.19 11.52 -4.85
N THR A 62 -5.49 12.63 -4.53
CA THR A 62 -5.55 13.19 -3.17
C THR A 62 -6.35 14.49 -3.13
N THR A 63 -7.25 14.62 -2.16
CA THR A 63 -8.09 15.79 -1.95
C THR A 63 -7.66 16.64 -0.77
N GLN A 64 -6.91 16.06 0.16
CA GLN A 64 -6.43 16.66 1.40
C GLN A 64 -4.93 16.35 1.60
N GLU A 65 -4.25 17.20 2.35
CA GLU A 65 -2.81 17.01 2.66
C GLU A 65 -2.55 15.75 3.49
N ILE A 66 -3.49 15.39 4.36
CA ILE A 66 -3.43 14.15 5.13
C ILE A 66 -3.38 12.92 4.22
N HIS A 67 -4.06 12.94 3.05
CA HIS A 67 -4.00 11.85 2.07
C HIS A 67 -2.59 11.68 1.49
N VAL A 68 -1.87 12.79 1.26
CA VAL A 68 -0.46 12.73 0.81
C VAL A 68 0.43 12.12 1.89
N LYS A 69 0.23 12.53 3.16
CA LYS A 69 0.94 11.95 4.31
C LYS A 69 0.62 10.46 4.46
N SER A 70 -0.62 10.04 4.20
CA SER A 70 -1.03 8.63 4.25
C SER A 70 -0.31 7.77 3.22
N VAL A 71 -0.23 8.25 1.97
CA VAL A 71 0.50 7.54 0.89
C VAL A 71 1.99 7.48 1.19
N LEU A 72 2.59 8.58 1.67
CA LEU A 72 4.00 8.59 2.09
C LEU A 72 4.28 7.61 3.22
N LEU A 73 3.45 7.60 4.26
CA LEU A 73 3.60 6.70 5.39
C LEU A 73 3.48 5.23 4.96
N HIS A 74 2.59 4.94 4.00
CA HIS A 74 2.46 3.62 3.41
C HIS A 74 3.78 3.14 2.79
N GLU A 75 4.41 3.96 1.96
CA GLU A 75 5.71 3.62 1.35
C GLU A 75 6.82 3.47 2.41
N PHE A 76 6.84 4.32 3.42
CA PHE A 76 7.81 4.20 4.50
C PHE A 76 7.64 2.91 5.32
N LEU A 77 6.41 2.43 5.49
CA LEU A 77 6.15 1.15 6.15
C LEU A 77 6.59 -0.04 5.32
N HIS A 78 6.53 0.00 3.98
CA HIS A 78 7.14 -1.03 3.15
C HIS A 78 8.64 -1.17 3.41
N VAL A 79 9.36 -0.05 3.56
CA VAL A 79 10.79 -0.04 3.89
C VAL A 79 11.02 -0.57 5.31
N LEU A 80 10.28 -0.04 6.28
CA LEU A 80 10.43 -0.40 7.70
C LEU A 80 10.17 -1.89 7.96
N LEU A 81 9.17 -2.46 7.29
CA LEU A 81 8.83 -3.87 7.40
C LEU A 81 9.69 -4.78 6.51
N ASN A 82 10.67 -4.20 5.82
CA ASN A 82 11.61 -4.91 4.95
C ASN A 82 10.94 -5.74 3.84
N HIS A 83 9.76 -5.31 3.36
CA HIS A 83 8.99 -6.03 2.34
C HIS A 83 9.77 -6.14 1.03
N THR A 84 10.57 -5.13 0.70
CA THR A 84 11.37 -5.07 -0.52
C THR A 84 12.49 -6.13 -0.58
N GLU A 85 13.00 -6.58 0.58
CA GLU A 85 14.01 -7.63 0.64
C GLU A 85 13.43 -9.03 0.80
N GLN A 86 12.34 -9.16 1.57
CA GLN A 86 11.72 -10.45 1.87
C GLN A 86 11.00 -11.05 0.67
N PHE A 87 10.41 -10.22 -0.19
CA PHE A 87 9.61 -10.64 -1.33
C PHE A 87 10.27 -10.22 -2.65
N LYS A 88 11.27 -10.99 -3.09
CA LYS A 88 12.01 -10.73 -4.36
C LYS A 88 11.14 -10.83 -5.62
N GLN A 89 10.00 -11.51 -5.53
CA GLN A 89 9.01 -11.60 -6.60
C GLN A 89 7.67 -11.12 -6.05
N MET A 90 7.39 -9.84 -6.27
CA MET A 90 6.13 -9.22 -5.89
C MET A 90 5.08 -9.50 -6.97
N ASP A 91 4.30 -10.56 -6.79
CA ASP A 91 3.09 -10.73 -7.59
C ASP A 91 1.93 -9.90 -7.03
N ARG A 92 0.85 -9.80 -7.79
CA ARG A 92 -0.33 -9.02 -7.40
C ARG A 92 -0.94 -9.47 -6.07
N ALA A 93 -0.99 -10.78 -5.83
CA ALA A 93 -1.55 -11.33 -4.60
C ALA A 93 -0.73 -10.93 -3.37
N THR A 94 0.60 -11.00 -3.48
CA THR A 94 1.52 -10.57 -2.43
C THR A 94 1.39 -9.06 -2.18
N ASN A 95 1.31 -8.24 -3.23
CA ASN A 95 1.11 -6.79 -3.07
C ASN A 95 -0.19 -6.49 -2.33
N ILE A 96 -1.33 -7.08 -2.74
CA ILE A 96 -2.62 -6.87 -2.07
C ILE A 96 -2.53 -7.23 -0.58
N ALA A 97 -1.90 -8.36 -0.24
CA ALA A 97 -1.79 -8.79 1.15
C ALA A 97 -0.92 -7.85 1.99
N LEU A 98 0.24 -7.44 1.48
CA LEU A 98 1.14 -6.51 2.16
C LEU A 98 0.51 -5.12 2.31
N ASP A 99 -0.11 -4.59 1.27
CA ASP A 99 -0.78 -3.30 1.29
C ASP A 99 -1.97 -3.30 2.25
N ALA A 100 -2.74 -4.41 2.31
CA ALA A 100 -3.82 -4.55 3.27
C ALA A 100 -3.31 -4.46 4.71
N ILE A 101 -2.21 -5.16 5.04
CA ILE A 101 -1.58 -5.09 6.37
C ILE A 101 -1.13 -3.67 6.68
N ILE A 102 -0.41 -3.02 5.76
CA ILE A 102 0.09 -1.66 5.95
C ILE A 102 -1.06 -0.67 6.16
N ASN A 103 -2.10 -0.73 5.32
CA ASN A 103 -3.24 0.17 5.44
C ASN A 103 -3.95 0.02 6.79
N HIS A 104 -4.06 -1.20 7.31
CA HIS A 104 -4.62 -1.45 8.64
C HIS A 104 -3.68 -1.03 9.77
N ILE A 105 -2.35 -1.14 9.61
CA ILE A 105 -1.37 -0.57 10.56
C ILE A 105 -1.55 0.95 10.63
N ILE A 106 -1.67 1.62 9.49
CA ILE A 106 -1.89 3.07 9.44
C ILE A 106 -3.20 3.44 10.13
N HIS A 107 -4.29 2.70 9.84
CA HIS A 107 -5.58 2.92 10.51
C HIS A 107 -5.47 2.82 12.03
N ARG A 108 -4.84 1.76 12.55
CA ARG A 108 -4.70 1.55 13.99
C ARG A 108 -3.76 2.54 14.67
N SER A 109 -2.69 2.95 14.00
CA SER A 109 -1.65 3.80 14.60
C SER A 109 -1.93 5.29 14.43
N GLN A 110 -2.57 5.70 13.34
CA GLN A 110 -2.79 7.11 12.98
C GLN A 110 -4.28 7.52 12.98
N GLY A 111 -5.20 6.53 12.99
CA GLY A 111 -6.64 6.79 13.02
C GLY A 111 -7.30 6.91 11.65
N GLU A 112 -8.59 7.29 11.70
CA GLU A 112 -9.47 7.29 10.54
C GLU A 112 -9.09 8.32 9.48
N ASP A 113 -8.61 9.48 9.89
CA ASP A 113 -8.23 10.57 8.98
C ASP A 113 -7.13 10.13 8.00
N TYR A 114 -6.12 9.40 8.49
CA TYR A 114 -5.08 8.83 7.64
C TYR A 114 -5.61 7.71 6.74
N SER A 115 -6.48 6.85 7.25
CA SER A 115 -6.98 5.71 6.48
C SER A 115 -8.10 6.06 5.51
N GLU A 116 -8.68 7.26 5.58
CA GLU A 116 -9.72 7.74 4.66
C GLU A 116 -9.27 7.65 3.21
N PHE A 117 -8.01 8.00 2.90
CA PHE A 117 -7.45 7.87 1.55
C PHE A 117 -7.65 6.47 1.00
N PHE A 118 -7.30 5.43 1.74
CA PHE A 118 -7.41 4.04 1.28
C PHE A 118 -8.86 3.61 1.10
N ARG A 119 -9.77 4.07 1.96
CA ARG A 119 -11.20 3.79 1.84
C ARG A 119 -11.79 4.38 0.56
N ILE A 120 -11.40 5.61 0.21
CA ILE A 120 -11.85 6.28 -1.01
C ILE A 120 -11.19 5.64 -2.24
N TYR A 121 -9.88 5.50 -2.24
CA TYR A 121 -9.11 5.03 -3.40
C TYR A 121 -9.49 3.60 -3.80
N TYR A 122 -9.71 2.73 -2.83
CA TYR A 122 -10.07 1.33 -3.07
C TYR A 122 -11.58 1.06 -2.98
N GLN A 123 -12.44 2.07 -3.05
CA GLN A 123 -13.90 1.95 -2.85
C GLN A 123 -14.57 0.91 -3.76
N GLY A 124 -14.08 0.73 -4.99
CA GLY A 124 -14.64 -0.20 -5.97
C GLY A 124 -14.13 -1.64 -5.89
N GLN A 125 -13.15 -1.91 -5.03
CA GLN A 125 -12.52 -3.23 -4.93
C GLN A 125 -13.44 -4.25 -4.26
N LYS A 126 -13.43 -5.51 -4.78
CA LYS A 126 -14.24 -6.64 -4.30
C LYS A 126 -13.35 -7.82 -3.95
N GLY A 127 -13.94 -8.87 -3.34
CA GLY A 127 -13.22 -10.05 -2.90
C GLY A 127 -12.08 -9.68 -1.95
N TYR A 128 -10.97 -10.40 -2.00
CA TYR A 128 -9.82 -10.12 -1.14
C TYR A 128 -9.19 -8.73 -1.35
N ALA A 129 -9.31 -8.13 -2.53
CA ALA A 129 -8.85 -6.77 -2.76
C ALA A 129 -9.66 -5.72 -1.94
N SER A 130 -10.83 -6.06 -1.40
CA SER A 130 -11.56 -5.20 -0.48
C SER A 130 -10.84 -5.00 0.86
N LEU A 131 -9.93 -5.92 1.24
CA LEU A 131 -9.09 -5.80 2.43
C LEU A 131 -8.10 -4.61 2.37
N LEU A 132 -7.87 -4.04 1.19
CA LEU A 132 -7.09 -2.81 1.04
C LEU A 132 -7.73 -1.60 1.73
N ARG A 133 -9.02 -1.71 2.10
CA ARG A 133 -9.79 -0.68 2.79
C ARG A 133 -9.90 -1.02 4.28
N PRO A 134 -9.20 -0.33 5.17
CA PRO A 134 -9.42 -0.46 6.60
C PRO A 134 -10.75 0.23 6.98
N ASP A 135 -11.86 -0.48 6.84
CA ASP A 135 -13.18 0.02 7.15
C ASP A 135 -13.63 -0.51 8.52
N PRO A 136 -13.77 0.36 9.55
CA PRO A 136 -14.18 -0.06 10.88
C PRO A 136 -15.60 -0.62 10.93
N HIS A 137 -16.44 -0.35 9.91
CA HIS A 137 -17.80 -0.87 9.82
C HIS A 137 -17.87 -2.25 9.14
N GLY A 138 -16.72 -2.81 8.74
CA GLY A 138 -16.61 -4.12 8.12
C GLY A 138 -16.98 -4.13 6.63
N THR A 139 -16.64 -5.24 5.99
CA THR A 139 -17.10 -5.53 4.63
C THR A 139 -18.38 -6.35 4.71
N THR A 140 -19.47 -5.89 4.08
CA THR A 140 -20.64 -6.73 3.86
C THR A 140 -20.27 -7.80 2.84
N THR A 141 -19.97 -8.99 3.31
CA THR A 141 -19.65 -10.14 2.46
C THR A 141 -20.30 -11.40 3.02
N ASP A 142 -20.73 -12.29 2.15
CA ASP A 142 -21.19 -13.63 2.53
C ASP A 142 -20.01 -14.60 2.77
N ASP A 143 -18.78 -14.17 2.46
CA ASP A 143 -17.56 -14.96 2.68
C ASP A 143 -17.04 -14.77 4.12
N ARG A 144 -17.26 -15.80 4.94
CA ARG A 144 -16.83 -15.81 6.35
C ARG A 144 -15.31 -15.74 6.51
N THR A 145 -14.54 -16.25 5.55
CA THR A 145 -13.06 -16.19 5.58
C THR A 145 -12.61 -14.76 5.40
N LEU A 146 -13.18 -14.06 4.44
CA LEU A 146 -12.88 -12.66 4.16
C LEU A 146 -13.31 -11.75 5.33
N GLU A 147 -14.49 -11.99 5.91
CA GLU A 147 -14.98 -11.27 7.09
C GLU A 147 -14.01 -11.44 8.27
N ARG A 148 -13.60 -12.68 8.55
CA ARG A 148 -12.65 -12.98 9.61
C ARG A 148 -11.31 -12.28 9.40
N LEU A 149 -10.73 -12.38 8.20
CA LEU A 149 -9.45 -11.73 7.86
C LEU A 149 -9.53 -10.21 8.04
N HIS A 150 -10.65 -9.61 7.66
CA HIS A 150 -10.86 -8.18 7.87
C HIS A 150 -10.85 -7.80 9.36
N LEU A 151 -11.54 -8.56 10.19
CA LEU A 151 -11.54 -8.36 11.66
C LEU A 151 -10.15 -8.58 12.27
N ASP A 152 -9.44 -9.61 11.83
CA ASP A 152 -8.08 -9.91 12.30
C ASP A 152 -7.09 -8.79 11.90
N LEU A 153 -7.23 -8.21 10.70
CA LEU A 153 -6.47 -7.04 10.25
C LEU A 153 -6.80 -5.79 11.09
N LEU A 154 -8.08 -5.52 11.33
CA LEU A 154 -8.52 -4.38 12.15
C LEU A 154 -8.01 -4.49 13.61
N SER A 155 -8.05 -5.69 14.19
CA SER A 155 -7.57 -5.92 15.56
C SER A 155 -6.05 -6.00 15.67
N GLY A 156 -5.33 -6.23 14.56
CA GLY A 156 -3.89 -6.45 14.54
C GLY A 156 -3.47 -7.86 14.96
N SER A 157 -4.39 -8.82 14.89
CA SER A 157 -4.15 -10.22 15.26
C SER A 157 -3.49 -11.05 14.15
N VAL A 158 -3.29 -10.46 12.97
CA VAL A 158 -2.69 -11.13 11.80
C VAL A 158 -1.25 -11.54 12.11
N VAL A 159 -0.91 -12.81 11.88
CA VAL A 159 0.45 -13.36 11.98
C VAL A 159 0.97 -13.77 10.59
N VAL A 160 2.27 -14.12 10.49
CA VAL A 160 2.92 -14.43 9.19
C VAL A 160 2.20 -15.55 8.44
N ASP A 161 1.73 -16.58 9.14
CA ASP A 161 1.01 -17.71 8.55
C ASP A 161 -0.32 -17.26 7.92
N ASP A 162 -1.04 -16.34 8.58
CA ASP A 162 -2.27 -15.75 8.05
C ASP A 162 -2.00 -14.96 6.76
N LEU A 163 -0.86 -14.27 6.68
CA LEU A 163 -0.44 -13.57 5.46
C LEU A 163 -0.21 -14.55 4.31
N LEU A 164 0.48 -15.66 4.56
CA LEU A 164 0.73 -16.67 3.55
C LEU A 164 -0.58 -17.33 3.07
N ASP A 165 -1.50 -17.58 3.99
CA ASP A 165 -2.82 -18.11 3.67
C ASP A 165 -3.64 -17.07 2.88
N LEU A 166 -3.60 -15.80 3.26
CA LEU A 166 -4.23 -14.71 2.52
C LEU A 166 -3.72 -14.62 1.08
N VAL A 167 -2.40 -14.67 0.87
CA VAL A 167 -1.80 -14.69 -0.48
C VAL A 167 -2.29 -15.89 -1.29
N ARG A 168 -2.40 -17.08 -0.67
CA ARG A 168 -2.92 -18.27 -1.36
C ARG A 168 -4.38 -18.11 -1.76
N GLU A 169 -5.22 -17.55 -0.90
CA GLU A 169 -6.64 -17.32 -1.20
C GLU A 169 -6.81 -16.29 -2.32
N ILE A 170 -6.07 -15.16 -2.27
CA ILE A 170 -6.08 -14.15 -3.34
C ILE A 170 -5.71 -14.79 -4.70
N ARG A 171 -4.68 -15.64 -4.72
CA ARG A 171 -4.27 -16.34 -5.96
C ARG A 171 -5.33 -17.27 -6.54
N LYS A 172 -6.20 -17.83 -5.71
CA LYS A 172 -7.33 -18.65 -6.19
C LYS A 172 -8.40 -17.81 -6.89
N GLU A 173 -8.60 -16.57 -6.46
CA GLU A 173 -9.55 -15.64 -7.10
C GLU A 173 -9.02 -15.03 -8.41
N GLU A 174 -7.71 -15.04 -8.62
CA GLU A 174 -7.12 -14.51 -9.85
C GLU A 174 -7.42 -15.47 -11.01
N PRO A 175 -7.96 -14.97 -12.14
CA PRO A 175 -8.07 -15.78 -13.35
C PRO A 175 -6.67 -16.24 -13.76
N ALA A 176 -6.53 -17.52 -14.11
CA ALA A 176 -5.27 -18.08 -14.60
C ALA A 176 -4.67 -17.13 -15.65
N PRO A 177 -3.35 -16.82 -15.60
CA PRO A 177 -2.73 -15.95 -16.57
C PRO A 177 -3.07 -16.49 -17.97
N LEU A 178 -3.62 -15.61 -18.80
CA LEU A 178 -3.83 -15.93 -20.22
C LEU A 178 -2.49 -16.41 -20.75
N GLN A 179 -2.38 -17.73 -21.02
CA GLN A 179 -1.24 -18.27 -21.72
C GLN A 179 -1.27 -17.59 -23.10
N LEU A 180 -0.43 -16.57 -23.27
CA LEU A 180 -0.12 -16.06 -24.61
C LEU A 180 0.41 -17.24 -25.38
N ALA A 181 -0.37 -17.70 -26.35
CA ALA A 181 0.06 -18.72 -27.28
C ALA A 181 1.42 -18.30 -27.85
N PRO A 182 2.41 -19.22 -27.97
CA PRO A 182 3.70 -18.85 -28.49
C PRO A 182 3.48 -18.26 -29.89
N GLY A 183 3.90 -17.00 -30.08
CA GLY A 183 3.73 -16.27 -31.31
C GLY A 183 4.32 -17.04 -32.48
N LEU A 184 3.55 -17.21 -33.54
CA LEU A 184 4.01 -17.68 -34.86
C LEU A 184 5.13 -16.73 -35.33
N PRO A 185 6.25 -17.27 -35.84
CA PRO A 185 7.29 -16.42 -36.45
C PRO A 185 6.76 -15.84 -37.75
N GLY A 186 6.80 -14.51 -37.87
CA GLY A 186 6.58 -13.77 -39.10
C GLY A 186 7.83 -12.98 -39.47
#